data_998c774060b92582d2c9e1177ae90650
#
_entry.id   998c774060b92582d2c9e1177ae90650
#
_cell.length_a   1.000
_cell.length_b   1.000
_cell.length_c   1.000
_cell.angle_alpha   90.00
_cell.angle_beta   90.00
_cell.angle_gamma   90.00
#
_symmetry.space_group_name_H-M   'P 1'
#
loop_
_entity.id
_entity.type
_entity.pdbx_description
1 polymer ?
#
loop_
_entity_poly.entity_id
_entity_poly.type
_entity_poly.pdbx_seq_one_letter_code
_entity_poly.pdbx_strand_id
1 'polypeptide(L)'
;MDNCIFCKIIKKEIPADIVYEDKEFLAFLDIRPLAPGHVQIIPKKHYRWVWDVPNIGQYFEVVKKVALAQKKAFQTDLIRSQIYGDEVHHAHVWLWPENGSGAKENFKENSELIIKNIK
;
A
#
# COMPACT_ATOMS: atom_id res chain seq x y z
N MET A 1 -1.31 -20.81 -4.27
CA MET A 1 -1.45 -19.62 -3.43
C MET A 1 -0.80 -19.73 -2.05
N ASP A 2 -0.40 -20.94 -1.69
CA ASP A 2 0.27 -21.15 -0.42
C ASP A 2 1.61 -20.42 -0.33
N ASN A 3 2.22 -20.15 -1.47
CA ASN A 3 3.50 -19.45 -1.53
C ASN A 3 3.36 -17.93 -1.73
N CYS A 4 2.15 -17.41 -1.74
CA CYS A 4 1.94 -15.99 -1.96
C CYS A 4 2.18 -15.22 -0.66
N ILE A 5 3.24 -14.40 -0.64
CA ILE A 5 3.60 -13.61 0.54
C ILE A 5 2.48 -12.62 0.92
N PHE A 6 1.78 -12.05 -0.08
CA PHE A 6 0.70 -11.11 0.20
C PHE A 6 -0.53 -11.81 0.75
N CYS A 7 -0.84 -13.02 0.27
CA CYS A 7 -1.91 -13.82 0.87
C CYS A 7 -1.61 -14.12 2.34
N LYS A 8 -0.34 -14.35 2.67
CA LYS A 8 0.07 -14.60 4.06
C LYS A 8 -0.07 -13.35 4.93
N ILE A 9 0.22 -12.19 4.36
CA ILE A 9 0.02 -10.92 5.07
C ILE A 9 -1.47 -10.70 5.34
N ILE A 10 -2.32 -10.98 4.36
CA ILE A 10 -3.77 -10.85 4.50
C ILE A 10 -4.29 -11.73 5.63
N LYS A 11 -3.76 -12.95 5.75
CA LYS A 11 -4.14 -13.90 6.78
C LYS A 11 -3.48 -13.62 8.14
N LYS A 12 -2.64 -12.59 8.22
CA LYS A 12 -1.91 -12.23 9.42
C LYS A 12 -0.87 -13.28 9.83
N GLU A 13 -0.44 -14.12 8.90
CA GLU A 13 0.62 -15.11 9.14
C GLU A 13 2.00 -14.48 9.07
N ILE A 14 2.13 -13.39 8.32
CA ILE A 14 3.34 -12.57 8.24
C ILE A 14 2.97 -11.17 8.70
N PRO A 15 3.74 -10.58 9.65
CA PRO A 15 3.43 -9.22 10.12
C PRO A 15 3.68 -8.18 9.04
N ALA A 16 2.90 -7.10 9.09
CA ALA A 16 3.07 -5.95 8.21
C ALA A 16 2.54 -4.71 8.92
N ASP A 17 3.05 -3.55 8.53
CA ASP A 17 2.59 -2.27 9.06
C ASP A 17 1.38 -1.80 8.24
N ILE A 18 0.20 -2.23 8.64
CA ILE A 18 -1.04 -1.97 7.93
C ILE A 18 -1.48 -0.52 8.15
N VAL A 19 -1.78 0.19 7.06
CA VAL A 19 -2.23 1.58 7.13
C VAL A 19 -3.70 1.73 6.77
N TYR A 20 -4.28 0.76 6.06
CA TYR A 20 -5.69 0.76 5.71
C TYR A 20 -6.15 -0.66 5.47
N GLU A 21 -7.36 -0.96 5.88
CA GLU A 21 -7.93 -2.28 5.64
C GLU A 21 -9.45 -2.16 5.58
N ASP A 22 -10.04 -2.79 4.57
CA ASP A 22 -11.48 -2.96 4.53
C ASP A 22 -11.78 -4.41 4.14
N LYS A 23 -13.02 -4.70 3.77
CA LYS A 23 -13.42 -6.06 3.45
C LYS A 23 -12.68 -6.62 2.24
N GLU A 24 -12.31 -5.78 1.28
CA GLU A 24 -11.80 -6.22 -0.01
C GLU A 24 -10.35 -5.84 -0.28
N PHE A 25 -9.81 -4.84 0.41
CA PHE A 25 -8.48 -4.32 0.13
C PHE A 25 -7.66 -4.14 1.40
N LEU A 26 -6.35 -4.17 1.22
CA LEU A 26 -5.38 -4.00 2.29
C LEU A 26 -4.25 -3.10 1.81
N ALA A 27 -3.84 -2.15 2.63
CA ALA A 27 -2.69 -1.30 2.34
C ALA A 27 -1.69 -1.40 3.49
N PHE A 28 -0.41 -1.56 3.16
CA PHE A 28 0.65 -1.73 4.15
C PHE A 28 1.94 -1.12 3.66
N LEU A 29 2.83 -0.80 4.60
CA LEU A 29 4.13 -0.23 4.26
C LEU A 29 5.03 -1.27 3.58
N ASP A 30 5.73 -0.83 2.54
CA ASP A 30 6.75 -1.65 1.88
C ASP A 30 7.96 -1.74 2.82
N ILE A 31 8.47 -2.95 3.04
CA ILE A 31 9.64 -3.16 3.90
C ILE A 31 10.95 -2.74 3.24
N ARG A 32 10.94 -2.48 1.94
CA ARG A 32 12.09 -1.94 1.19
C ARG A 32 11.67 -0.62 0.55
N PRO A 33 11.38 0.40 1.36
CA PRO A 33 10.75 1.60 0.86
C PRO A 33 11.65 2.43 -0.04
N LEU A 34 11.06 2.98 -1.09
CA LEU A 34 11.74 3.96 -1.94
C LEU A 34 11.75 5.34 -1.29
N ALA A 35 10.84 5.56 -0.34
CA ALA A 35 10.71 6.82 0.38
C ALA A 35 10.00 6.55 1.70
N PRO A 36 10.09 7.46 2.69
CA PRO A 36 9.29 7.33 3.90
C PRO A 36 7.80 7.22 3.54
N GLY A 37 7.13 6.21 4.09
CA GLY A 37 5.71 6.03 3.85
C GLY A 37 5.34 5.37 2.53
N HIS A 38 6.27 4.67 1.89
CA HIS A 38 5.99 3.87 0.70
C HIS A 38 4.99 2.77 1.05
N VAL A 39 3.87 2.72 0.33
CA VAL A 39 2.75 1.81 0.61
C VAL A 39 2.49 0.92 -0.58
N GLN A 40 2.08 -0.31 -0.32
CA GLN A 40 1.50 -1.22 -1.32
C GLN A 40 0.02 -1.40 -1.00
N ILE A 41 -0.81 -1.35 -2.04
CA ILE A 41 -2.25 -1.58 -1.90
C ILE A 41 -2.60 -2.82 -2.71
N ILE A 42 -3.23 -3.79 -2.05
CA ILE A 42 -3.55 -5.09 -2.65
C ILE A 42 -5.02 -5.44 -2.46
N PRO A 43 -5.61 -6.21 -3.39
CA PRO A 43 -6.90 -6.84 -3.14
C PRO A 43 -6.70 -8.03 -2.19
N LYS A 44 -7.68 -8.29 -1.32
CA LYS A 44 -7.61 -9.44 -0.42
C LYS A 44 -7.79 -10.75 -1.17
N LYS A 45 -8.64 -10.75 -2.19
CA LYS A 45 -8.75 -11.91 -3.07
C LYS A 45 -7.54 -11.94 -3.98
N HIS A 46 -7.00 -13.12 -4.21
CA HIS A 46 -5.79 -13.28 -5.03
C HIS A 46 -6.11 -13.09 -6.51
N TYR A 47 -5.55 -12.05 -7.11
CA TYR A 47 -5.53 -11.81 -8.56
C TYR A 47 -4.08 -11.69 -9.00
N ARG A 48 -3.77 -12.20 -10.18
CA ARG A 48 -2.40 -12.15 -10.71
C ARG A 48 -1.99 -10.72 -11.06
N TRP A 49 -2.89 -9.99 -11.74
CA TRP A 49 -2.61 -8.66 -12.23
C TRP A 49 -3.63 -7.66 -11.70
N VAL A 50 -3.20 -6.41 -11.52
CA VAL A 50 -4.14 -5.33 -11.18
C VAL A 50 -5.28 -5.28 -12.19
N TRP A 51 -4.99 -5.54 -13.45
CA TRP A 51 -5.96 -5.48 -14.55
C TRP A 51 -7.02 -6.58 -14.49
N ASP A 52 -6.80 -7.60 -13.68
CA ASP A 52 -7.76 -8.70 -13.49
C ASP A 52 -8.80 -8.40 -12.41
N VAL A 53 -8.61 -7.34 -11.63
CA VAL A 53 -9.49 -7.03 -10.50
C VAL A 53 -10.82 -6.51 -11.02
N PRO A 54 -11.95 -7.23 -10.79
CA PRO A 54 -13.23 -6.82 -11.38
C PRO A 54 -13.77 -5.52 -10.81
N ASN A 55 -13.55 -5.24 -9.53
CA ASN A 55 -14.00 -4.00 -8.88
C ASN A 55 -12.86 -2.99 -8.84
N ILE A 56 -12.23 -2.74 -9.99
CA ILE A 56 -11.05 -1.89 -10.11
C ILE A 56 -11.34 -0.44 -9.71
N GLY A 57 -12.56 0.03 -9.91
CA GLY A 57 -12.94 1.38 -9.48
C GLY A 57 -12.84 1.53 -7.97
N GLN A 58 -13.35 0.56 -7.22
CA GLN A 58 -13.26 0.55 -5.75
C GLN A 58 -11.81 0.43 -5.30
N TYR A 59 -11.02 -0.37 -6.00
CA TYR A 59 -9.59 -0.52 -5.74
C TYR A 59 -8.90 0.84 -5.81
N PHE A 60 -9.14 1.57 -6.90
CA PHE A 60 -8.49 2.87 -7.09
C PHE A 60 -9.08 3.98 -6.21
N GLU A 61 -10.29 3.81 -5.70
CA GLU A 61 -10.78 4.70 -4.64
C GLU A 61 -9.93 4.56 -3.38
N VAL A 62 -9.53 3.34 -3.04
CA VAL A 62 -8.62 3.10 -1.91
C VAL A 62 -7.24 3.69 -2.21
N VAL A 63 -6.74 3.49 -3.43
CA VAL A 63 -5.45 4.06 -3.86
C VAL A 63 -5.46 5.57 -3.68
N LYS A 64 -6.52 6.24 -4.12
CA LYS A 64 -6.67 7.69 -3.96
C LYS A 64 -6.69 8.09 -2.49
N LYS A 65 -7.44 7.37 -1.68
CA LYS A 65 -7.54 7.65 -0.24
C LYS A 65 -6.17 7.60 0.43
N VAL A 66 -5.38 6.59 0.12
CA VAL A 66 -4.03 6.45 0.67
C VAL A 66 -3.11 7.56 0.15
N ALA A 67 -3.19 7.85 -1.15
CA ALA A 67 -2.35 8.91 -1.74
C ALA A 67 -2.61 10.25 -1.08
N LEU A 68 -3.88 10.60 -0.84
CA LEU A 68 -4.22 11.87 -0.18
C LEU A 68 -3.70 11.92 1.26
N ALA A 69 -3.75 10.77 1.96
CA ALA A 69 -3.19 10.67 3.30
C ALA A 69 -1.66 10.85 3.29
N GLN A 70 -0.99 10.25 2.32
CA GLN A 70 0.47 10.38 2.17
C GLN A 70 0.89 11.83 1.93
N LYS A 71 0.13 12.56 1.12
CA LYS A 71 0.43 13.97 0.84
C LYS A 71 0.49 14.77 2.13
N LYS A 72 -0.50 14.60 2.99
CA LYS A 72 -0.56 15.31 4.27
C LYS A 72 0.48 14.79 5.26
N ALA A 73 0.60 13.47 5.36
CA ALA A 73 1.49 12.83 6.33
C ALA A 73 2.94 13.22 6.10
N PHE A 74 3.37 13.32 4.85
CA PHE A 74 4.78 13.54 4.51
C PHE A 74 5.04 14.88 3.84
N GLN A 75 4.03 15.78 3.84
CA GLN A 75 4.20 17.17 3.44
C GLN A 75 4.76 17.33 2.03
N THR A 76 4.19 16.60 1.09
CA THR A 76 4.57 16.67 -0.32
C THR A 76 3.35 16.51 -1.21
N ASP A 77 3.34 17.17 -2.36
CA ASP A 77 2.29 17.01 -3.35
C ASP A 77 2.61 15.90 -4.35
N LEU A 78 3.84 15.42 -4.36
CA LEU A 78 4.29 14.48 -5.38
C LEU A 78 4.16 13.05 -4.86
N ILE A 79 3.07 12.38 -5.20
CA ILE A 79 2.88 10.96 -4.91
C ILE A 79 3.10 10.19 -6.22
N ARG A 80 4.13 9.37 -6.24
CA ARG A 80 4.41 8.52 -7.39
C ARG A 80 3.70 7.19 -7.23
N SER A 81 3.33 6.62 -8.36
CA SER A 81 2.65 5.32 -8.37
C SER A 81 3.28 4.43 -9.42
N GLN A 82 3.31 3.14 -9.13
CA GLN A 82 3.82 2.16 -10.09
C GLN A 82 3.09 0.84 -9.90
N ILE A 83 2.84 0.17 -11.03
CA ILE A 83 2.16 -1.13 -11.04
C ILE A 83 3.11 -2.10 -11.71
N TYR A 84 3.57 -3.08 -10.93
CA TYR A 84 4.39 -4.17 -11.41
C TYR A 84 3.56 -5.46 -11.41
N GLY A 85 4.19 -6.59 -11.37
CA GLY A 85 3.51 -7.87 -11.32
C GLY A 85 4.43 -9.00 -11.76
N ASP A 86 5.68 -8.67 -12.07
CA ASP A 86 6.65 -9.64 -12.56
C ASP A 86 7.31 -10.44 -11.44
N GLU A 87 7.45 -9.87 -10.24
CA GLU A 87 8.09 -10.56 -9.12
C GLU A 87 7.07 -11.22 -8.20
N VAL A 88 6.16 -10.43 -7.63
CA VAL A 88 5.12 -10.96 -6.76
C VAL A 88 3.85 -11.15 -7.58
N HIS A 89 3.35 -12.37 -7.64
CA HIS A 89 2.20 -12.74 -8.47
C HIS A 89 0.88 -12.56 -7.75
N HIS A 90 0.70 -11.42 -7.13
CA HIS A 90 -0.52 -10.98 -6.48
C HIS A 90 -0.64 -9.49 -6.77
N ALA A 91 -1.76 -9.05 -7.30
CA ALA A 91 -1.96 -7.68 -7.74
C ALA A 91 -1.56 -6.68 -6.64
N HIS A 92 -0.79 -5.69 -7.00
CA HIS A 92 -0.36 -4.65 -6.06
C HIS A 92 -0.09 -3.35 -6.78
N VAL A 93 -0.43 -2.24 -6.12
CA VAL A 93 -0.17 -0.88 -6.59
C VAL A 93 0.77 -0.23 -5.59
N TRP A 94 1.88 0.31 -6.08
CA TRP A 94 2.84 1.04 -5.26
C TRP A 94 2.46 2.52 -5.22
N LEU A 95 2.57 3.12 -4.03
CA LEU A 95 2.47 4.57 -3.85
C LEU A 95 3.59 5.01 -2.94
N TRP A 96 4.37 6.03 -3.36
CA TRP A 96 5.37 6.58 -2.46
C TRP A 96 5.44 8.10 -2.59
N PRO A 97 5.58 8.79 -1.42
CA PRO A 97 5.70 10.25 -1.40
C PRO A 97 7.12 10.65 -1.78
N GLU A 98 7.27 11.29 -2.93
CA GLU A 98 8.57 11.77 -3.38
C GLU A 98 8.88 13.08 -2.71
N ASN A 99 10.13 13.25 -2.25
CA ASN A 99 10.59 14.48 -1.60
C ASN A 99 9.79 14.83 -0.34
N GLY A 100 9.25 13.83 0.33
CA GLY A 100 8.51 14.04 1.56
C GLY A 100 9.40 14.07 2.79
N SER A 101 8.80 14.37 3.94
CA SER A 101 9.50 14.40 5.22
C SER A 101 9.62 13.00 5.82
N GLY A 102 10.47 12.86 6.85
CA GLY A 102 10.61 11.62 7.61
C GLY A 102 11.76 10.75 7.17
N ALA A 103 11.88 9.59 7.82
CA ALA A 103 12.93 8.62 7.55
C ALA A 103 12.31 7.29 7.12
N LYS A 104 12.94 6.61 6.16
CA LYS A 104 12.42 5.38 5.56
C LYS A 104 12.19 4.27 6.59
N GLU A 105 13.09 4.17 7.57
CA GLU A 105 13.10 3.07 8.55
C GLU A 105 12.15 3.28 9.72
N ASN A 106 11.55 4.45 9.82
CA ASN A 106 10.61 4.74 10.92
C ASN A 106 9.22 4.19 10.58
N PHE A 107 9.12 2.88 10.43
CA PHE A 107 7.88 2.23 9.97
C PHE A 107 6.72 2.50 10.90
N LYS A 108 6.91 2.39 12.21
CA LYS A 108 5.83 2.64 13.17
C LYS A 108 5.32 4.08 13.05
N GLU A 109 6.22 5.05 13.07
CA GLU A 109 5.85 6.46 12.96
C GLU A 109 5.18 6.74 11.63
N ASN A 110 5.75 6.23 10.53
CA ASN A 110 5.23 6.48 9.19
C ASN A 110 3.83 5.88 9.02
N SER A 111 3.60 4.66 9.54
CA SER A 111 2.27 4.07 9.46
C SER A 111 1.25 4.87 10.27
N GLU A 112 1.62 5.31 11.46
CA GLU A 112 0.72 6.10 12.31
C GLU A 112 0.36 7.43 11.65
N LEU A 113 1.31 8.07 10.99
CA LEU A 113 1.06 9.32 10.27
C LEU A 113 0.05 9.12 9.12
N ILE A 114 0.18 8.04 8.39
CA ILE A 114 -0.74 7.74 7.29
C ILE A 114 -2.14 7.46 7.86
N ILE A 115 -2.22 6.58 8.86
CA ILE A 115 -3.49 6.21 9.48
C ILE A 115 -4.23 7.45 9.97
N LYS A 116 -3.51 8.35 10.63
CA LYS A 116 -4.07 9.59 11.17
C LYS A 116 -4.71 10.45 10.08
N ASN A 117 -4.19 10.39 8.87
CA ASN A 117 -4.64 11.23 7.76
C ASN A 117 -5.60 10.54 6.79
N ILE A 118 -5.93 9.28 7.03
CA ILE A 118 -6.93 8.56 6.23
C ILE A 118 -8.31 9.17 6.49
N LYS A 119 -9.05 9.44 5.42
CA LYS A 119 -10.40 10.03 5.51
C LYS A 119 -11.47 9.06 5.09
#